data_d4980ed8c20bdfc3bbe37f7fdbae7abe
#
_entry.id   d4980ed8c20bdfc3bbe37f7fdbae7abe
#
_cell.length_a   1.000
_cell.length_b   1.000
_cell.length_c   1.000
_cell.angle_alpha   90.00
_cell.angle_beta   90.00
_cell.angle_gamma   90.00
#
_symmetry.space_group_name_H-M   'P 1'
#
loop_
_entity.id
_entity.type
_entity.pdbx_description
1 polymer ?
#
loop_
_entity_poly.entity_id
_entity_poly.type
_entity_poly.pdbx_seq_one_letter_code
_entity_poly.pdbx_strand_id
1 'polypeptide(L)'
;LKGYDVLLDEYERGMTADKYDEFFNLIKSELVPFIKKVLAAQKPVHPAFTACTFPAEKQKAFCEYLRGVMLFDKDKTMMGESEHPYTNNNGNCDVRITNHYYENALASAIFSAIHEMGHGLYELQVAGDLQDTMSGGGVSMAMHESQSRFFENNVGRSREFWQRHFPVLKSIFAEELEGVELDDFLLYINRAEAGFIRTEADELTYPLHVLIRYEIEKGMFDGTIDEENVERVWNEKYKEYLGLDVPDAGKGVVQDMHWYGGSIGYFPTYALGSAYAAQILAAMNRDFDVYSAMGEENVGKIAAWLKEHIHKYGSSKAPSEIFENAVGAPFDPHYYIDYLKSKYSRLCGITI
;
A
#
# COMPACT_ATOMS: atom_id res chain seq x y z
N LEU A 1 19.36 -1.56 21.90
CA LEU A 1 19.07 -0.55 20.87
C LEU A 1 19.58 0.82 21.29
N LYS A 2 19.98 1.67 20.36
CA LYS A 2 20.46 3.01 20.61
C LYS A 2 20.01 3.96 19.49
N GLY A 3 19.83 5.24 19.86
CA GLY A 3 19.51 6.29 18.89
C GLY A 3 18.28 5.94 18.06
N TYR A 4 18.42 5.99 16.73
CA TYR A 4 17.34 5.75 15.79
C TYR A 4 16.73 4.35 15.87
N ASP A 5 17.51 3.31 16.20
CA ASP A 5 17.00 1.95 16.35
C ASP A 5 15.89 1.80 17.39
N VAL A 6 15.89 2.65 18.44
CA VAL A 6 14.83 2.62 19.47
C VAL A 6 13.49 3.02 18.86
N LEU A 7 13.48 4.01 17.97
CA LEU A 7 12.28 4.52 17.32
C LEU A 7 11.80 3.56 16.21
N LEU A 8 12.71 2.94 15.48
CA LEU A 8 12.38 1.92 14.49
C LEU A 8 11.72 0.70 15.13
N ASP A 9 12.25 0.24 16.27
CA ASP A 9 11.73 -0.91 17.03
C ASP A 9 10.34 -0.65 17.62
N GLU A 10 9.99 0.61 17.90
CA GLU A 10 8.67 0.99 18.41
C GLU A 10 7.56 0.69 17.39
N TYR A 11 7.81 0.96 16.12
CA TYR A 11 6.81 0.75 15.05
C TYR A 11 6.87 -0.66 14.43
N GLU A 12 8.06 -1.26 14.39
CA GLU A 12 8.25 -2.64 13.93
C GLU A 12 9.30 -3.35 14.78
N ARG A 13 8.83 -4.07 15.79
CA ARG A 13 9.67 -4.71 16.81
C ARG A 13 10.70 -5.64 16.19
N GLY A 14 11.97 -5.42 16.52
CA GLY A 14 13.12 -6.18 16.02
C GLY A 14 13.77 -5.57 14.78
N MET A 15 13.23 -4.46 14.23
CA MET A 15 13.89 -3.72 13.14
C MET A 15 14.94 -2.75 13.67
N THR A 16 15.99 -2.58 12.87
CA THR A 16 17.12 -1.68 13.13
C THR A 16 17.51 -0.95 11.84
N ALA A 17 18.30 0.12 11.97
CA ALA A 17 18.82 0.84 10.82
C ALA A 17 19.64 -0.06 9.89
N ASP A 18 20.42 -1.01 10.43
CA ASP A 18 21.21 -1.95 9.62
C ASP A 18 20.30 -2.83 8.73
N LYS A 19 19.20 -3.36 9.28
CA LYS A 19 18.24 -4.17 8.52
C LYS A 19 17.49 -3.34 7.46
N TYR A 20 17.11 -2.11 7.80
CA TYR A 20 16.51 -1.21 6.82
C TYR A 20 17.52 -0.77 5.76
N ASP A 21 18.80 -0.60 6.09
CA ASP A 21 19.84 -0.33 5.10
C ASP A 21 19.97 -1.44 4.07
N GLU A 22 19.97 -2.72 4.49
CA GLU A 22 19.98 -3.87 3.58
C GLU A 22 18.77 -3.83 2.64
N PHE A 23 17.58 -3.60 3.18
CA PHE A 23 16.34 -3.52 2.42
C PHE A 23 16.34 -2.34 1.43
N PHE A 24 16.62 -1.13 1.90
CA PHE A 24 16.58 0.06 1.05
C PHE A 24 17.74 0.16 0.06
N ASN A 25 18.91 -0.39 0.38
CA ASN A 25 19.99 -0.50 -0.59
C ASN A 25 19.61 -1.41 -1.77
N LEU A 26 18.88 -2.49 -1.51
CA LEU A 26 18.36 -3.35 -2.57
C LEU A 26 17.29 -2.60 -3.41
N ILE A 27 16.34 -1.91 -2.79
CA ILE A 27 15.37 -1.07 -3.50
C ILE A 27 16.10 -0.05 -4.38
N LYS A 28 17.08 0.66 -3.85
CA LYS A 28 17.85 1.66 -4.58
C LYS A 28 18.59 1.08 -5.78
N SER A 29 19.29 -0.03 -5.59
CA SER A 29 20.09 -0.65 -6.66
C SER A 29 19.24 -1.29 -7.76
N GLU A 30 18.10 -1.89 -7.40
CA GLU A 30 17.28 -2.69 -8.29
C GLU A 30 16.10 -1.92 -8.91
N LEU A 31 15.42 -1.07 -8.12
CA LEU A 31 14.22 -0.40 -8.60
C LEU A 31 14.50 0.96 -9.25
N VAL A 32 15.46 1.76 -8.79
CA VAL A 32 15.73 3.07 -9.41
C VAL A 32 16.04 2.95 -10.90
N PRO A 33 16.96 2.06 -11.36
CA PRO A 33 17.18 1.89 -12.79
C PRO A 33 16.00 1.24 -13.52
N PHE A 34 15.25 0.36 -12.86
CA PHE A 34 14.09 -0.28 -13.45
C PHE A 34 12.93 0.71 -13.66
N ILE A 35 12.64 1.56 -12.69
CA ILE A 35 11.62 2.62 -12.78
C ILE A 35 11.89 3.52 -14.01
N LYS A 36 13.14 3.93 -14.24
CA LYS A 36 13.50 4.73 -15.42
C LYS A 36 13.13 4.02 -16.74
N LYS A 37 13.31 2.70 -16.81
CA LYS A 37 12.91 1.91 -17.98
C LYS A 37 11.39 1.84 -18.13
N VAL A 38 10.67 1.64 -17.02
CA VAL A 38 9.20 1.60 -17.02
C VAL A 38 8.62 2.93 -17.47
N LEU A 39 9.06 4.05 -16.88
CA LEU A 39 8.59 5.38 -17.25
C LEU A 39 8.81 5.71 -18.73
N ALA A 40 9.91 5.25 -19.32
CA ALA A 40 10.20 5.44 -20.74
C ALA A 40 9.38 4.54 -21.69
N ALA A 41 8.89 3.39 -21.21
CA ALA A 41 8.20 2.38 -22.02
C ALA A 41 6.67 2.41 -21.90
N GLN A 42 6.11 3.20 -20.98
CA GLN A 42 4.67 3.26 -20.73
C GLN A 42 3.89 3.79 -21.92
N LYS A 43 2.74 3.20 -22.15
CA LYS A 43 1.75 3.68 -23.11
C LYS A 43 0.89 4.81 -22.50
N PRO A 44 0.35 5.71 -23.31
CA PRO A 44 -0.64 6.69 -22.83
C PRO A 44 -1.91 5.98 -22.35
N VAL A 45 -2.53 6.51 -21.31
CA VAL A 45 -3.82 6.01 -20.80
C VAL A 45 -4.97 6.44 -21.73
N HIS A 46 -6.09 5.71 -21.67
CA HIS A 46 -7.28 6.07 -22.42
C HIS A 46 -7.79 7.47 -22.01
N PRO A 47 -8.18 8.34 -22.98
CA PRO A 47 -8.56 9.73 -22.69
C PRO A 47 -9.70 9.90 -21.68
N ALA A 48 -10.60 8.93 -21.53
CA ALA A 48 -11.68 8.97 -20.54
C ALA A 48 -11.16 9.23 -19.12
N PHE A 49 -10.00 8.67 -18.74
CA PHE A 49 -9.44 8.83 -17.40
C PHE A 49 -8.82 10.21 -17.12
N THR A 50 -8.63 11.03 -18.15
CA THR A 50 -8.08 12.39 -18.03
C THR A 50 -9.05 13.48 -18.41
N ALA A 51 -10.14 13.14 -19.10
CA ALA A 51 -11.11 14.10 -19.63
C ALA A 51 -12.50 14.02 -18.97
N CYS A 52 -12.87 12.86 -18.40
CA CYS A 52 -14.18 12.70 -17.78
C CYS A 52 -14.14 13.11 -16.30
N THR A 53 -15.29 13.58 -15.83
CA THR A 53 -15.60 13.77 -14.42
C THR A 53 -16.34 12.54 -13.93
N PHE A 54 -15.89 11.94 -12.84
CA PHE A 54 -16.47 10.74 -12.23
C PHE A 54 -17.31 11.15 -11.02
N PRO A 55 -18.65 11.23 -11.10
CA PRO A 55 -19.50 11.74 -10.04
C PRO A 55 -19.30 11.02 -8.70
N ALA A 56 -19.18 11.77 -7.61
CA ALA A 56 -18.94 11.24 -6.26
C ALA A 56 -19.97 10.17 -5.85
N GLU A 57 -21.25 10.37 -6.19
CA GLU A 57 -22.30 9.40 -5.88
C GLU A 57 -22.13 8.05 -6.61
N LYS A 58 -21.62 8.07 -7.85
CA LYS A 58 -21.28 6.84 -8.56
C LYS A 58 -20.06 6.15 -7.93
N GLN A 59 -19.06 6.94 -7.49
CA GLN A 59 -17.90 6.41 -6.77
C GLN A 59 -18.33 5.76 -5.43
N LYS A 60 -19.20 6.40 -4.66
CA LYS A 60 -19.78 5.84 -3.42
C LYS A 60 -20.52 4.54 -3.69
N ALA A 61 -21.34 4.49 -4.74
CA ALA A 61 -22.06 3.27 -5.11
C ALA A 61 -21.11 2.11 -5.45
N PHE A 62 -20.00 2.39 -6.14
CA PHE A 62 -19.01 1.36 -6.42
C PHE A 62 -18.22 0.94 -5.18
N CYS A 63 -17.85 1.86 -4.29
CA CYS A 63 -17.21 1.53 -3.02
C CYS A 63 -18.12 0.69 -2.10
N GLU A 64 -19.45 0.94 -2.13
CA GLU A 64 -20.40 0.10 -1.41
C GLU A 64 -20.52 -1.31 -2.02
N TYR A 65 -20.38 -1.46 -3.34
CA TYR A 65 -20.25 -2.77 -3.99
C TYR A 65 -18.95 -3.47 -3.53
N LEU A 66 -17.81 -2.76 -3.52
CA LEU A 66 -16.53 -3.31 -3.04
C LEU A 66 -16.59 -3.77 -1.58
N ARG A 67 -17.42 -3.13 -0.74
CA ARG A 67 -17.66 -3.55 0.64
C ARG A 67 -18.13 -5.01 0.73
N GLY A 68 -19.02 -5.44 -0.19
CA GLY A 68 -19.43 -6.84 -0.30
C GLY A 68 -18.31 -7.76 -0.79
N VAL A 69 -17.56 -7.31 -1.81
CA VAL A 69 -16.41 -8.05 -2.36
C VAL A 69 -15.33 -8.28 -1.30
N MET A 70 -15.05 -7.27 -0.48
CA MET A 70 -14.04 -7.30 0.60
C MET A 70 -14.55 -7.97 1.89
N LEU A 71 -15.80 -8.46 1.92
CA LEU A 71 -16.41 -9.05 3.12
C LEU A 71 -16.42 -8.12 4.32
N PHE A 72 -16.54 -6.83 4.08
CA PHE A 72 -16.55 -5.79 5.11
C PHE A 72 -17.97 -5.65 5.68
N ASP A 73 -18.27 -6.48 6.69
CA ASP A 73 -19.59 -6.76 7.26
C ASP A 73 -20.31 -5.48 7.76
N LYS A 74 -21.50 -5.21 7.21
CA LYS A 74 -22.29 -4.01 7.52
C LYS A 74 -22.74 -3.92 9.00
N ASP A 75 -22.90 -5.05 9.66
CA ASP A 75 -23.32 -5.10 11.06
C ASP A 75 -22.18 -4.77 12.03
N LYS A 76 -20.92 -4.81 11.54
CA LYS A 76 -19.71 -4.58 12.32
C LYS A 76 -18.87 -3.42 11.85
N THR A 77 -19.27 -2.77 10.76
CA THR A 77 -18.43 -1.76 10.11
C THR A 77 -19.20 -0.54 9.68
N MET A 78 -18.52 0.58 9.63
CA MET A 78 -19.02 1.84 9.09
C MET A 78 -18.08 2.38 8.02
N MET A 79 -18.65 2.94 6.95
CA MET A 79 -17.91 3.71 5.95
C MET A 79 -18.37 5.16 6.01
N GLY A 80 -17.44 6.08 6.24
CA GLY A 80 -17.69 7.52 6.29
C GLY A 80 -16.89 8.26 5.22
N GLU A 81 -16.91 9.59 5.29
CA GLU A 81 -16.15 10.47 4.39
C GLU A 81 -15.27 11.41 5.23
N SER A 82 -14.01 11.58 4.81
CA SER A 82 -13.07 12.53 5.41
C SER A 82 -12.09 13.02 4.37
N GLU A 83 -11.40 14.13 4.66
CA GLU A 83 -10.39 14.69 3.76
C GLU A 83 -9.24 13.72 3.51
N HIS A 84 -8.82 12.99 4.54
CA HIS A 84 -7.81 11.95 4.44
C HIS A 84 -8.41 10.62 4.89
N PRO A 85 -8.45 9.58 4.01
CA PRO A 85 -8.91 8.25 4.39
C PRO A 85 -8.14 7.68 5.57
N TYR A 86 -8.82 6.97 6.45
CA TYR A 86 -8.21 6.27 7.58
C TYR A 86 -9.12 5.16 8.11
N THR A 87 -8.52 4.23 8.82
CA THR A 87 -9.21 3.16 9.55
C THR A 87 -9.06 3.37 11.05
N ASN A 88 -10.17 3.18 11.77
CA ASN A 88 -10.21 3.14 13.23
C ASN A 88 -10.99 1.91 13.68
N ASN A 89 -10.53 1.27 14.77
CA ASN A 89 -11.24 0.15 15.35
C ASN A 89 -11.60 0.39 16.83
N ASN A 90 -12.70 -0.19 17.25
CA ASN A 90 -13.14 -0.29 18.64
C ASN A 90 -13.37 -1.77 19.00
N GLY A 91 -12.46 -2.63 18.54
CA GLY A 91 -12.56 -4.09 18.61
C GLY A 91 -13.11 -4.72 17.32
N ASN A 92 -13.15 -6.05 17.27
CA ASN A 92 -13.53 -6.81 16.08
C ASN A 92 -15.04 -6.76 15.72
N CYS A 93 -15.82 -5.95 16.40
CA CYS A 93 -17.26 -5.75 16.17
C CYS A 93 -17.61 -4.30 15.81
N ASP A 94 -16.66 -3.37 15.81
CA ASP A 94 -16.86 -1.97 15.44
C ASP A 94 -15.61 -1.41 14.76
N VAL A 95 -15.48 -1.64 13.44
CA VAL A 95 -14.41 -1.13 12.61
C VAL A 95 -14.96 -0.06 11.67
N ARG A 96 -14.32 1.10 11.66
CA ARG A 96 -14.79 2.27 10.92
C ARG A 96 -13.71 2.73 9.97
N ILE A 97 -14.08 2.90 8.71
CA ILE A 97 -13.19 3.47 7.69
C ILE A 97 -13.77 4.75 7.12
N THR A 98 -12.91 5.60 6.60
CA THR A 98 -13.33 6.75 5.81
C THR A 98 -12.72 6.70 4.43
N ASN A 99 -13.34 7.39 3.48
CA ASN A 99 -12.85 7.52 2.11
C ASN A 99 -12.98 8.97 1.66
N HIS A 100 -12.41 9.31 0.50
CA HIS A 100 -12.59 10.60 -0.17
C HIS A 100 -12.90 10.37 -1.65
N TYR A 101 -13.71 11.25 -2.25
CA TYR A 101 -14.24 11.06 -3.60
C TYR A 101 -13.88 12.24 -4.51
N TYR A 102 -12.68 12.21 -5.09
CA TYR A 102 -12.25 13.20 -6.07
C TYR A 102 -12.87 12.89 -7.44
N GLU A 103 -13.66 13.81 -7.98
CA GLU A 103 -14.36 13.61 -9.25
C GLU A 103 -13.41 13.55 -10.47
N ASN A 104 -12.16 13.96 -10.32
CA ASN A 104 -11.11 13.87 -11.35
C ASN A 104 -10.14 12.68 -11.15
N ALA A 105 -10.38 11.82 -10.13
CA ALA A 105 -9.43 10.76 -9.77
C ALA A 105 -10.17 9.48 -9.34
N LEU A 106 -10.81 8.78 -10.29
CA LEU A 106 -11.57 7.56 -10.03
C LEU A 106 -10.76 6.50 -9.24
N ALA A 107 -9.50 6.29 -9.60
CA ALA A 107 -8.64 5.31 -8.94
C ALA A 107 -8.41 5.64 -7.45
N SER A 108 -8.34 6.92 -7.07
CA SER A 108 -8.11 7.34 -5.69
C SER A 108 -9.18 6.76 -4.75
N ALA A 109 -10.46 6.97 -5.02
CA ALA A 109 -11.54 6.47 -4.19
C ALA A 109 -11.60 4.93 -4.13
N ILE A 110 -11.37 4.27 -5.26
CA ILE A 110 -11.38 2.80 -5.35
C ILE A 110 -10.29 2.20 -4.48
N PHE A 111 -9.05 2.65 -4.65
CA PHE A 111 -7.90 2.05 -3.98
C PHE A 111 -7.76 2.47 -2.53
N SER A 112 -8.17 3.70 -2.16
CA SER A 112 -8.31 4.08 -0.76
C SER A 112 -9.35 3.21 -0.04
N ALA A 113 -10.52 2.96 -0.64
CA ALA A 113 -11.52 2.09 -0.03
C ALA A 113 -11.01 0.65 0.16
N ILE A 114 -10.33 0.06 -0.84
CA ILE A 114 -9.75 -1.28 -0.73
C ILE A 114 -8.64 -1.31 0.33
N HIS A 115 -7.79 -0.28 0.38
CA HIS A 115 -6.72 -0.13 1.36
C HIS A 115 -7.26 -0.11 2.78
N GLU A 116 -8.22 0.78 3.06
CA GLU A 116 -8.80 0.92 4.39
C GLU A 116 -9.60 -0.34 4.79
N MET A 117 -10.31 -0.98 3.85
CA MET A 117 -10.95 -2.27 4.10
C MET A 117 -9.93 -3.38 4.37
N GLY A 118 -8.73 -3.32 3.79
CA GLY A 118 -7.64 -4.24 4.10
C GLY A 118 -7.18 -4.13 5.55
N HIS A 119 -6.96 -2.92 6.05
CA HIS A 119 -6.72 -2.65 7.46
C HIS A 119 -7.87 -3.13 8.34
N GLY A 120 -9.09 -2.78 7.94
CA GLY A 120 -10.29 -3.14 8.71
C GLY A 120 -10.54 -4.64 8.77
N LEU A 121 -10.25 -5.38 7.71
CA LEU A 121 -10.40 -6.84 7.70
C LEU A 121 -9.41 -7.52 8.66
N TYR A 122 -8.21 -6.98 8.82
CA TYR A 122 -7.28 -7.45 9.83
C TYR A 122 -7.91 -7.35 11.22
N GLU A 123 -8.40 -6.18 11.60
CA GLU A 123 -9.01 -5.94 12.92
C GLU A 123 -10.28 -6.78 13.16
N LEU A 124 -11.13 -6.93 12.15
CA LEU A 124 -12.33 -7.77 12.22
C LEU A 124 -12.03 -9.25 12.47
N GLN A 125 -10.84 -9.72 12.10
CA GLN A 125 -10.47 -11.12 12.16
C GLN A 125 -9.57 -11.48 13.35
N VAL A 126 -9.17 -10.52 14.19
CA VAL A 126 -8.49 -10.80 15.47
C VAL A 126 -9.38 -11.70 16.32
N ALA A 127 -8.78 -12.74 16.94
CA ALA A 127 -9.53 -13.73 17.70
C ALA A 127 -10.32 -13.10 18.86
N GLY A 128 -11.52 -13.65 19.09
CA GLY A 128 -12.45 -13.08 20.08
C GLY A 128 -11.96 -13.15 21.53
N ASP A 129 -11.11 -14.13 21.86
CA ASP A 129 -10.49 -14.28 23.18
C ASP A 129 -9.36 -13.28 23.45
N LEU A 130 -8.87 -12.60 22.42
CA LEU A 130 -7.91 -11.50 22.54
C LEU A 130 -8.59 -10.13 22.69
N GLN A 131 -9.88 -10.03 22.37
CA GLN A 131 -10.62 -8.77 22.53
C GLN A 131 -10.63 -8.36 24.00
N ASP A 132 -10.72 -7.06 24.28
CA ASP A 132 -10.63 -6.47 25.62
C ASP A 132 -9.30 -6.73 26.35
N THR A 133 -8.26 -7.20 25.61
CA THR A 133 -6.88 -7.33 26.11
C THR A 133 -5.94 -6.39 25.37
N MET A 134 -4.71 -6.26 25.87
CA MET A 134 -3.64 -5.50 25.19
C MET A 134 -3.25 -6.10 23.83
N SER A 135 -3.67 -7.34 23.54
CA SER A 135 -3.36 -8.05 22.30
C SER A 135 -4.52 -8.03 21.28
N GLY A 136 -5.57 -7.27 21.54
CA GLY A 136 -6.81 -7.26 20.76
C GLY A 136 -6.78 -6.49 19.44
N GLY A 137 -5.63 -6.01 18.99
CA GLY A 137 -5.44 -5.32 17.71
C GLY A 137 -4.26 -5.84 16.91
N GLY A 138 -4.03 -5.26 15.74
CA GLY A 138 -2.92 -5.63 14.85
C GLY A 138 -1.55 -5.50 15.51
N VAL A 139 -0.58 -6.35 15.10
CA VAL A 139 0.66 -6.56 15.84
C VAL A 139 1.69 -5.45 15.71
N SER A 140 1.77 -4.81 14.54
CA SER A 140 2.77 -3.77 14.22
C SER A 140 2.34 -2.94 13.01
N MET A 141 3.02 -1.81 12.79
CA MET A 141 2.68 -0.93 11.68
C MET A 141 2.97 -1.56 10.32
N ALA A 142 4.11 -2.24 10.14
CA ALA A 142 4.42 -2.88 8.87
C ALA A 142 3.51 -4.10 8.60
N MET A 143 3.17 -4.90 9.61
CA MET A 143 2.22 -5.99 9.43
C MET A 143 0.83 -5.46 9.08
N HIS A 144 0.40 -4.38 9.72
CA HIS A 144 -0.89 -3.74 9.44
C HIS A 144 -0.95 -3.17 8.03
N GLU A 145 0.10 -2.45 7.62
CA GLU A 145 0.25 -1.93 6.26
C GLU A 145 0.39 -3.06 5.23
N SER A 146 0.93 -4.21 5.60
CA SER A 146 1.00 -5.34 4.68
C SER A 146 -0.38 -5.86 4.28
N GLN A 147 -1.39 -5.75 5.14
CA GLN A 147 -2.74 -6.18 4.84
C GLN A 147 -3.45 -5.20 3.90
N SER A 148 -3.31 -3.90 4.15
CA SER A 148 -3.85 -2.85 3.27
C SER A 148 -3.21 -2.91 1.88
N ARG A 149 -1.88 -2.98 1.81
CA ARG A 149 -1.14 -3.05 0.53
C ARG A 149 -1.36 -4.36 -0.20
N PHE A 150 -1.53 -5.47 0.51
CA PHE A 150 -1.90 -6.73 -0.11
C PHE A 150 -3.22 -6.62 -0.88
N PHE A 151 -4.26 -6.10 -0.23
CA PHE A 151 -5.54 -5.93 -0.90
C PHE A 151 -5.53 -4.82 -1.96
N GLU A 152 -4.88 -3.69 -1.69
CA GLU A 152 -4.78 -2.58 -2.63
C GLU A 152 -3.99 -2.97 -3.90
N ASN A 153 -2.77 -3.47 -3.73
CA ASN A 153 -1.82 -3.62 -4.83
C ASN A 153 -1.77 -5.03 -5.43
N ASN A 154 -1.72 -6.06 -4.57
CA ASN A 154 -1.58 -7.43 -5.06
C ASN A 154 -2.93 -7.97 -5.57
N VAL A 155 -4.03 -7.69 -4.87
CA VAL A 155 -5.38 -8.10 -5.27
C VAL A 155 -6.03 -7.03 -6.16
N GLY A 156 -6.24 -5.83 -5.63
CA GLY A 156 -7.05 -4.78 -6.25
C GLY A 156 -6.47 -4.20 -7.54
N ARG A 157 -5.18 -4.34 -7.81
CA ARG A 157 -4.57 -3.93 -9.09
C ARG A 157 -4.28 -5.11 -10.02
N SER A 158 -4.75 -6.33 -9.69
CA SER A 158 -4.58 -7.50 -10.52
C SER A 158 -5.59 -7.56 -11.68
N ARG A 159 -5.19 -8.24 -12.77
CA ARG A 159 -6.08 -8.50 -13.90
C ARG A 159 -7.25 -9.41 -13.50
N GLU A 160 -6.97 -10.42 -12.71
CA GLU A 160 -7.91 -11.46 -12.29
C GLU A 160 -9.06 -10.84 -11.48
N PHE A 161 -8.76 -9.94 -10.56
CA PHE A 161 -9.76 -9.18 -9.82
C PHE A 161 -10.66 -8.37 -10.77
N TRP A 162 -10.08 -7.62 -11.70
CA TRP A 162 -10.86 -6.76 -12.59
C TRP A 162 -11.56 -7.49 -13.72
N GLN A 163 -11.16 -8.69 -14.12
CA GLN A 163 -11.96 -9.52 -15.03
C GLN A 163 -13.36 -9.75 -14.47
N ARG A 164 -13.49 -9.87 -13.16
CA ARG A 164 -14.77 -10.07 -12.47
C ARG A 164 -15.51 -8.77 -12.19
N HIS A 165 -14.80 -7.72 -11.72
CA HIS A 165 -15.42 -6.54 -11.14
C HIS A 165 -15.52 -5.34 -12.09
N PHE A 166 -14.74 -5.31 -13.16
CA PHE A 166 -14.79 -4.25 -14.16
C PHE A 166 -16.16 -4.11 -14.87
N PRO A 167 -16.89 -5.18 -15.22
CA PRO A 167 -18.24 -5.05 -15.78
C PRO A 167 -19.21 -4.30 -14.85
N VAL A 168 -19.08 -4.46 -13.53
CA VAL A 168 -19.91 -3.74 -12.55
C VAL A 168 -19.50 -2.27 -12.51
N LEU A 169 -18.20 -1.97 -12.45
CA LEU A 169 -17.69 -0.59 -12.54
C LEU A 169 -18.21 0.10 -13.82
N LYS A 170 -18.05 -0.56 -14.98
CA LYS A 170 -18.49 -0.05 -16.28
C LYS A 170 -20.01 0.16 -16.34
N SER A 171 -20.81 -0.64 -15.65
CA SER A 171 -22.26 -0.44 -15.58
C SER A 171 -22.68 0.78 -14.77
N ILE A 172 -21.93 1.12 -13.70
CA ILE A 172 -22.17 2.31 -12.87
C ILE A 172 -21.73 3.58 -13.59
N PHE A 173 -20.59 3.51 -14.29
CA PHE A 173 -19.99 4.60 -15.03
C PHE A 173 -20.17 4.44 -16.55
N ALA A 174 -21.39 4.06 -17.00
CA ALA A 174 -21.62 3.69 -18.39
C ALA A 174 -21.30 4.80 -19.39
N GLU A 175 -21.57 6.05 -19.03
CA GLU A 175 -21.29 7.23 -19.88
C GLU A 175 -19.80 7.58 -19.85
N GLU A 176 -19.21 7.62 -18.65
CA GLU A 176 -17.81 8.03 -18.43
C GLU A 176 -16.81 6.99 -18.96
N LEU A 177 -17.18 5.72 -18.95
CA LEU A 177 -16.35 4.61 -19.44
C LEU A 177 -16.84 4.03 -20.78
N GLU A 178 -17.57 4.84 -21.58
CA GLU A 178 -17.92 4.45 -22.93
C GLU A 178 -16.66 4.23 -23.79
N GLY A 179 -16.58 3.07 -24.46
CA GLY A 179 -15.41 2.70 -25.27
C GLY A 179 -14.19 2.21 -24.49
N VAL A 180 -14.17 2.31 -23.15
CA VAL A 180 -13.07 1.83 -22.32
C VAL A 180 -13.15 0.31 -22.16
N GLU A 181 -12.07 -0.37 -22.47
CA GLU A 181 -11.94 -1.82 -22.27
C GLU A 181 -11.12 -2.14 -21.01
N LEU A 182 -11.16 -3.42 -20.58
CA LEU A 182 -10.45 -3.87 -19.39
C LEU A 182 -8.95 -3.55 -19.45
N ASP A 183 -8.31 -3.70 -20.61
CA ASP A 183 -6.89 -3.43 -20.78
C ASP A 183 -6.55 -1.94 -20.63
N ASP A 184 -7.45 -1.05 -21.08
CA ASP A 184 -7.30 0.39 -20.86
C ASP A 184 -7.39 0.76 -19.38
N PHE A 185 -8.32 0.13 -18.67
CA PHE A 185 -8.48 0.33 -17.23
C PHE A 185 -7.29 -0.21 -16.46
N LEU A 186 -6.79 -1.41 -16.79
CA LEU A 186 -5.61 -1.98 -16.17
C LEU A 186 -4.36 -1.14 -16.39
N LEU A 187 -4.22 -0.55 -17.58
CA LEU A 187 -3.14 0.39 -17.86
C LEU A 187 -3.24 1.66 -17.00
N TYR A 188 -4.46 2.20 -16.82
CA TYR A 188 -4.71 3.37 -15.99
C TYR A 188 -4.37 3.11 -14.52
N ILE A 189 -4.89 2.04 -13.92
CA ILE A 189 -4.72 1.78 -12.48
C ILE A 189 -3.31 1.30 -12.10
N ASN A 190 -2.50 0.86 -13.07
CA ASN A 190 -1.12 0.41 -12.86
C ASN A 190 -0.10 1.36 -13.51
N ARG A 191 -0.50 2.57 -13.90
CA ARG A 191 0.44 3.54 -14.44
C ARG A 191 1.44 3.95 -13.37
N ALA A 192 2.73 3.94 -13.71
CA ALA A 192 3.75 4.52 -12.87
C ALA A 192 4.02 5.98 -13.30
N GLU A 193 4.17 6.87 -12.33
CA GLU A 193 4.48 8.27 -12.58
C GLU A 193 5.32 8.85 -11.45
N ALA A 194 6.44 9.50 -11.80
CA ALA A 194 7.22 10.20 -10.80
C ALA A 194 6.45 11.45 -10.32
N GLY A 195 5.99 11.42 -9.10
CA GLY A 195 5.21 12.48 -8.46
C GLY A 195 5.95 13.11 -7.27
N PHE A 196 5.47 14.28 -6.82
CA PHE A 196 6.02 14.94 -5.64
C PHE A 196 5.43 14.42 -4.33
N ILE A 197 4.16 14.02 -4.35
CA ILE A 197 3.38 13.73 -3.14
C ILE A 197 3.36 12.22 -2.88
N ARG A 198 3.83 11.81 -1.70
CA ARG A 198 3.95 10.40 -1.31
C ARG A 198 2.59 9.68 -1.31
N THR A 199 1.55 10.31 -0.79
CA THR A 199 0.22 9.71 -0.69
C THR A 199 -0.46 9.48 -2.04
N GLU A 200 0.01 10.19 -3.09
CA GLU A 200 -0.47 10.04 -4.47
C GLU A 200 0.45 9.14 -5.32
N ALA A 201 1.54 8.63 -4.73
CA ALA A 201 2.50 7.82 -5.46
C ALA A 201 1.92 6.45 -5.84
N ASP A 202 2.23 6.02 -7.07
CA ASP A 202 1.89 4.69 -7.54
C ASP A 202 2.70 3.59 -6.84
N GLU A 203 2.27 2.34 -7.01
CA GLU A 203 2.87 1.17 -6.39
C GLU A 203 4.38 1.03 -6.65
N LEU A 204 4.84 1.38 -7.85
CA LEU A 204 6.24 1.21 -8.27
C LEU A 204 7.16 2.30 -7.71
N THR A 205 6.69 3.56 -7.67
CA THR A 205 7.50 4.70 -7.20
C THR A 205 7.38 4.93 -5.68
N TYR A 206 6.33 4.42 -5.05
CA TYR A 206 6.07 4.59 -3.61
C TYR A 206 7.26 4.24 -2.69
N PRO A 207 7.97 3.10 -2.88
CA PRO A 207 9.09 2.77 -2.01
C PRO A 207 10.25 3.77 -2.07
N LEU A 208 10.39 4.54 -3.16
CA LEU A 208 11.40 5.60 -3.26
C LEU A 208 11.03 6.81 -2.40
N HIS A 209 9.75 7.15 -2.29
CA HIS A 209 9.29 8.19 -1.37
C HIS A 209 9.60 7.83 0.08
N VAL A 210 9.42 6.56 0.44
CA VAL A 210 9.73 6.06 1.78
C VAL A 210 11.24 6.03 2.02
N LEU A 211 12.03 5.55 1.05
CA LEU A 211 13.50 5.56 1.10
C LEU A 211 14.07 6.96 1.38
N ILE A 212 13.55 7.99 0.69
CA ILE A 212 14.00 9.38 0.90
C ILE A 212 13.81 9.80 2.37
N ARG A 213 12.64 9.51 2.94
CA ARG A 213 12.34 9.85 4.34
C ARG A 213 13.20 9.07 5.33
N TYR A 214 13.40 7.78 5.07
CA TYR A 214 14.29 6.95 5.89
C TYR A 214 15.73 7.49 5.91
N GLU A 215 16.30 7.80 4.75
CA GLU A 215 17.66 8.35 4.66
C GLU A 215 17.78 9.71 5.34
N ILE A 216 16.73 10.54 5.32
CA ILE A 216 16.68 11.83 6.02
C ILE A 216 16.62 11.62 7.53
N GLU A 217 15.70 10.77 8.02
CA GLU A 217 15.61 10.45 9.44
C GLU A 217 16.94 9.91 9.98
N LYS A 218 17.57 8.98 9.27
CA LYS A 218 18.87 8.45 9.63
C LYS A 218 19.93 9.54 9.72
N GLY A 219 19.97 10.46 8.75
CA GLY A 219 20.89 11.61 8.75
C GLY A 219 20.64 12.60 9.91
N MET A 220 19.39 12.75 10.35
CA MET A 220 19.07 13.55 11.53
C MET A 220 19.66 12.94 12.81
N PHE A 221 19.65 11.59 12.92
CA PHE A 221 20.18 10.88 14.08
C PHE A 221 21.70 10.73 14.09
N ASP A 222 22.35 10.71 12.94
CA ASP A 222 23.82 10.70 12.85
C ASP A 222 24.43 12.10 12.82
N GLY A 223 23.61 13.16 12.76
CA GLY A 223 24.00 14.56 12.79
C GLY A 223 24.50 15.11 11.45
N THR A 224 24.29 14.40 10.34
CA THR A 224 24.62 14.87 8.98
C THR A 224 23.52 15.73 8.38
N ILE A 225 22.29 15.63 8.90
CA ILE A 225 21.12 16.42 8.49
C ILE A 225 20.56 17.18 9.70
N ASP A 226 20.30 18.46 9.52
CA ASP A 226 19.75 19.38 10.50
C ASP A 226 18.71 20.32 9.86
N GLU A 227 18.18 21.26 10.64
CA GLU A 227 17.19 22.24 10.20
C GLU A 227 17.70 23.17 9.09
N GLU A 228 19.01 23.39 8.98
CA GLU A 228 19.60 24.30 8.00
C GLU A 228 19.74 23.62 6.61
N ASN A 229 19.87 22.28 6.57
CA ASN A 229 20.18 21.56 5.35
C ASN A 229 19.11 20.56 4.89
N VAL A 230 18.10 20.24 5.71
CA VAL A 230 17.11 19.20 5.42
C VAL A 230 16.35 19.43 4.11
N GLU A 231 15.94 20.66 3.81
CA GLU A 231 15.22 20.97 2.56
C GLU A 231 16.12 20.75 1.33
N ARG A 232 17.38 21.17 1.39
CA ARG A 232 18.34 20.94 0.30
C ARG A 232 18.57 19.46 0.08
N VAL A 233 18.81 18.69 1.16
CA VAL A 233 19.02 17.24 1.06
C VAL A 233 17.79 16.51 0.52
N TRP A 234 16.58 16.93 0.94
CA TRP A 234 15.34 16.44 0.39
C TRP A 234 15.27 16.63 -1.14
N ASN A 235 15.52 17.85 -1.61
CA ASN A 235 15.46 18.18 -3.03
C ASN A 235 16.51 17.39 -3.84
N GLU A 236 17.72 17.23 -3.31
CA GLU A 236 18.77 16.40 -3.93
C GLU A 236 18.34 14.94 -4.09
N LYS A 237 17.72 14.35 -3.06
CA LYS A 237 17.21 12.96 -3.12
C LYS A 237 16.05 12.78 -4.08
N TYR A 238 15.12 13.71 -4.13
CA TYR A 238 14.04 13.70 -5.12
C TYR A 238 14.58 13.77 -6.55
N LYS A 239 15.61 14.58 -6.78
CA LYS A 239 16.29 14.64 -8.06
C LYS A 239 17.01 13.33 -8.41
N GLU A 240 17.72 12.76 -7.45
CA GLU A 240 18.48 11.52 -7.63
C GLU A 240 17.57 10.32 -7.96
N TYR A 241 16.49 10.12 -7.16
CA TYR A 241 15.69 8.88 -7.23
C TYR A 241 14.49 9.00 -8.16
N LEU A 242 13.84 10.14 -8.18
CA LEU A 242 12.63 10.37 -8.97
C LEU A 242 12.85 11.25 -10.20
N GLY A 243 14.01 11.91 -10.31
CA GLY A 243 14.32 12.82 -11.42
C GLY A 243 13.62 14.18 -11.34
N LEU A 244 12.99 14.52 -10.22
CA LEU A 244 12.14 15.70 -10.04
C LEU A 244 12.90 16.85 -9.38
N ASP A 245 12.64 18.07 -9.86
CA ASP A 245 13.05 19.31 -9.22
C ASP A 245 11.87 19.82 -8.35
N VAL A 246 12.01 19.73 -7.02
CA VAL A 246 10.94 20.10 -6.07
C VAL A 246 10.68 21.61 -6.16
N PRO A 247 9.45 22.06 -6.44
CA PRO A 247 9.20 23.48 -6.73
C PRO A 247 9.08 24.37 -5.49
N ASP A 248 8.64 23.81 -4.37
CA ASP A 248 8.41 24.51 -3.11
C ASP A 248 8.37 23.53 -1.93
N ALA A 249 8.44 24.06 -0.69
CA ALA A 249 8.44 23.25 0.52
C ALA A 249 7.13 22.47 0.72
N GLY A 250 5.99 22.95 0.26
CA GLY A 250 4.68 22.28 0.37
C GLY A 250 4.61 20.98 -0.43
N LYS A 251 5.27 20.93 -1.61
CA LYS A 251 5.49 19.72 -2.39
C LYS A 251 6.79 19.00 -2.00
N GLY A 252 7.50 19.52 -1.03
CA GLY A 252 8.77 19.02 -0.52
C GLY A 252 8.69 18.50 0.90
N VAL A 253 9.64 18.94 1.72
CA VAL A 253 9.91 18.40 3.07
C VAL A 253 8.77 18.55 4.07
N VAL A 254 7.84 19.48 3.86
CA VAL A 254 6.72 19.73 4.79
C VAL A 254 5.40 19.06 4.40
N GLN A 255 5.41 18.17 3.41
CA GLN A 255 4.19 17.54 2.90
C GLN A 255 3.55 16.51 3.84
N ASP A 256 4.32 15.90 4.73
CA ASP A 256 3.86 14.87 5.66
C ASP A 256 3.76 15.40 7.10
N MET A 257 2.76 14.95 7.84
CA MET A 257 2.53 15.35 9.24
C MET A 257 3.35 14.54 10.26
N HIS A 258 4.00 13.46 9.85
CA HIS A 258 4.65 12.49 10.72
C HIS A 258 5.70 13.15 11.64
N TRP A 259 6.62 13.91 11.09
CA TRP A 259 7.68 14.57 11.88
C TRP A 259 7.13 15.64 12.80
N TYR A 260 6.11 16.39 12.38
CA TYR A 260 5.43 17.36 13.24
C TYR A 260 4.72 16.72 14.44
N GLY A 261 4.22 15.49 14.25
CA GLY A 261 3.61 14.67 15.29
C GLY A 261 4.61 13.86 16.13
N GLY A 262 5.90 13.95 15.83
CA GLY A 262 6.93 13.16 16.51
C GLY A 262 7.04 11.70 16.08
N SER A 263 6.36 11.31 14.98
CA SER A 263 6.36 9.92 14.46
C SER A 263 7.62 9.63 13.64
N ILE A 264 8.79 9.77 14.25
CA ILE A 264 10.09 9.47 13.63
C ILE A 264 10.36 7.96 13.76
N GLY A 265 10.81 7.32 12.68
CA GLY A 265 10.95 5.86 12.60
C GLY A 265 9.71 5.14 12.03
N TYR A 266 8.62 5.87 11.80
CA TYR A 266 7.39 5.33 11.25
C TYR A 266 7.48 5.05 9.73
N PHE A 267 8.06 5.97 8.95
CA PHE A 267 8.05 5.89 7.48
C PHE A 267 8.58 4.56 6.91
N PRO A 268 9.65 3.94 7.43
CA PRO A 268 10.15 2.69 6.88
C PRO A 268 9.13 1.56 6.87
N THR A 269 8.16 1.55 7.82
CA THR A 269 7.14 0.51 7.92
C THR A 269 6.22 0.45 6.71
N TYR A 270 6.01 1.54 6.01
CA TYR A 270 5.20 1.60 4.79
C TYR A 270 5.79 0.77 3.64
N ALA A 271 7.10 0.89 3.39
CA ALA A 271 7.76 0.10 2.37
C ALA A 271 7.93 -1.37 2.80
N LEU A 272 8.22 -1.58 4.10
CA LEU A 272 8.32 -2.92 4.66
C LEU A 272 6.97 -3.66 4.58
N GLY A 273 5.85 -2.99 4.86
CA GLY A 273 4.51 -3.54 4.69
C GLY A 273 4.24 -3.99 3.25
N SER A 274 4.59 -3.17 2.26
CA SER A 274 4.47 -3.55 0.85
C SER A 274 5.34 -4.77 0.50
N ALA A 275 6.54 -4.87 1.09
CA ALA A 275 7.43 -6.01 0.88
C ALA A 275 6.92 -7.29 1.58
N TYR A 276 6.37 -7.17 2.79
CA TYR A 276 5.70 -8.27 3.47
C TYR A 276 4.51 -8.80 2.64
N ALA A 277 3.69 -7.91 2.08
CA ALA A 277 2.57 -8.27 1.22
C ALA A 277 3.00 -9.14 0.02
N ALA A 278 4.11 -8.83 -0.62
CA ALA A 278 4.63 -9.61 -1.74
C ALA A 278 5.09 -11.01 -1.33
N GLN A 279 5.76 -11.16 -0.18
CA GLN A 279 6.18 -12.46 0.33
C GLN A 279 4.98 -13.28 0.85
N ILE A 280 3.99 -12.64 1.46
CA ILE A 280 2.70 -13.26 1.84
C ILE A 280 1.98 -13.79 0.58
N LEU A 281 1.93 -13.01 -0.51
CA LEU A 281 1.36 -13.46 -1.77
C LEU A 281 2.04 -14.71 -2.30
N ALA A 282 3.37 -14.75 -2.28
CA ALA A 282 4.13 -15.91 -2.71
C ALA A 282 3.89 -17.15 -1.82
N ALA A 283 3.76 -16.94 -0.50
CA ALA A 283 3.43 -18.01 0.44
C ALA A 283 2.01 -18.56 0.18
N MET A 284 1.03 -17.69 0.08
CA MET A 284 -0.36 -18.04 -0.20
C MET A 284 -0.49 -18.82 -1.51
N ASN A 285 0.27 -18.42 -2.55
CA ASN A 285 0.27 -19.09 -3.85
C ASN A 285 0.89 -20.50 -3.83
N ARG A 286 1.62 -20.87 -2.77
CA ARG A 286 2.07 -22.27 -2.56
C ARG A 286 0.94 -23.17 -2.03
N ASP A 287 0.01 -22.59 -1.28
CA ASP A 287 -1.08 -23.34 -0.66
C ASP A 287 -2.27 -23.52 -1.59
N PHE A 288 -2.52 -22.54 -2.44
CA PHE A 288 -3.57 -22.59 -3.47
C PHE A 288 -3.30 -21.56 -4.57
N ASP A 289 -3.96 -21.72 -5.73
CA ASP A 289 -3.92 -20.74 -6.82
C ASP A 289 -4.59 -19.42 -6.36
N VAL A 290 -3.79 -18.50 -5.85
CA VAL A 290 -4.25 -17.21 -5.34
C VAL A 290 -4.78 -16.31 -6.45
N TYR A 291 -4.22 -16.39 -7.65
CA TYR A 291 -4.67 -15.58 -8.78
C TYR A 291 -6.07 -16.00 -9.23
N SER A 292 -6.35 -17.30 -9.28
CA SER A 292 -7.72 -17.78 -9.50
C SER A 292 -8.67 -17.27 -8.42
N ALA A 293 -8.26 -17.28 -7.15
CA ALA A 293 -9.07 -16.78 -6.04
C ALA A 293 -9.35 -15.27 -6.10
N MET A 294 -8.43 -14.46 -6.67
CA MET A 294 -8.67 -13.03 -6.91
C MET A 294 -9.80 -12.77 -7.90
N GLY A 295 -10.06 -13.69 -8.81
CA GLY A 295 -11.16 -13.65 -9.80
C GLY A 295 -12.51 -14.18 -9.29
N GLU A 296 -12.62 -14.59 -8.03
CA GLU A 296 -13.87 -15.04 -7.41
C GLU A 296 -14.80 -13.85 -7.11
N GLU A 297 -16.04 -14.14 -6.69
CA GLU A 297 -17.04 -13.11 -6.36
C GLU A 297 -16.62 -12.19 -5.22
N ASN A 298 -15.85 -12.72 -4.28
CA ASN A 298 -15.33 -12.00 -3.13
C ASN A 298 -13.99 -12.59 -2.67
N VAL A 299 -13.32 -11.89 -1.77
CA VAL A 299 -11.98 -12.28 -1.27
C VAL A 299 -12.00 -13.40 -0.20
N GLY A 300 -13.08 -14.19 -0.08
CA GLY A 300 -13.30 -15.10 1.04
C GLY A 300 -12.20 -16.13 1.27
N LYS A 301 -11.66 -16.73 0.23
CA LYS A 301 -10.57 -17.72 0.33
C LYS A 301 -9.26 -17.08 0.78
N ILE A 302 -8.97 -15.89 0.24
CA ILE A 302 -7.81 -15.08 0.62
C ILE A 302 -7.93 -14.63 2.08
N ALA A 303 -9.08 -14.06 2.45
CA ALA A 303 -9.36 -13.58 3.80
C ALA A 303 -9.30 -14.73 4.84
N ALA A 304 -9.75 -15.93 4.50
CA ALA A 304 -9.68 -17.10 5.36
C ALA A 304 -8.23 -17.53 5.61
N TRP A 305 -7.38 -17.50 4.58
CA TRP A 305 -5.95 -17.81 4.74
C TRP A 305 -5.26 -16.76 5.62
N LEU A 306 -5.50 -15.47 5.37
CA LEU A 306 -4.93 -14.38 6.18
C LEU A 306 -5.38 -14.47 7.64
N LYS A 307 -6.66 -14.78 7.89
CA LYS A 307 -7.18 -15.01 9.24
C LYS A 307 -6.43 -16.11 9.95
N GLU A 308 -6.27 -17.26 9.30
CA GLU A 308 -5.65 -18.43 9.92
C GLU A 308 -4.16 -18.23 10.21
N HIS A 309 -3.44 -17.58 9.30
CA HIS A 309 -1.99 -17.47 9.38
C HIS A 309 -1.49 -16.18 10.06
N ILE A 310 -2.29 -15.10 10.05
CA ILE A 310 -1.87 -13.77 10.53
C ILE A 310 -2.89 -13.17 11.49
N HIS A 311 -4.13 -12.90 11.04
CA HIS A 311 -5.03 -11.98 11.72
C HIS A 311 -5.47 -12.44 13.10
N LYS A 312 -5.77 -13.73 13.26
CA LYS A 312 -6.28 -14.30 14.52
C LYS A 312 -5.35 -14.08 15.72
N TYR A 313 -4.07 -13.86 15.46
CA TYR A 313 -3.08 -13.70 16.53
C TYR A 313 -3.09 -12.29 17.16
N GLY A 314 -3.70 -11.29 16.51
CA GLY A 314 -3.60 -9.90 16.99
C GLY A 314 -2.14 -9.54 17.28
N SER A 315 -1.89 -8.92 18.43
CA SER A 315 -0.52 -8.62 18.91
C SER A 315 -0.04 -9.59 20.02
N SER A 316 -0.57 -10.83 20.06
CA SER A 316 -0.19 -11.83 21.06
C SER A 316 1.20 -12.46 20.87
N LYS A 317 1.83 -12.23 19.73
CA LYS A 317 3.15 -12.71 19.35
C LYS A 317 3.98 -11.59 18.76
N ALA A 318 5.30 -11.77 18.64
CA ALA A 318 6.15 -10.83 17.93
C ALA A 318 5.82 -10.75 16.44
N PRO A 319 5.95 -9.58 15.77
CA PRO A 319 5.67 -9.44 14.35
C PRO A 319 6.44 -10.44 13.47
N SER A 320 7.73 -10.60 13.73
CA SER A 320 8.58 -11.55 13.00
C SER A 320 8.12 -13.00 13.19
N GLU A 321 7.66 -13.39 14.39
CA GLU A 321 7.15 -14.74 14.64
C GLU A 321 5.87 -15.01 13.84
N ILE A 322 4.92 -14.06 13.83
CA ILE A 322 3.68 -14.19 13.03
C ILE A 322 4.03 -14.28 11.55
N PHE A 323 4.90 -13.39 11.08
CA PHE A 323 5.31 -13.33 9.67
C PHE A 323 6.01 -14.64 9.24
N GLU A 324 7.06 -15.05 9.95
CA GLU A 324 7.83 -16.24 9.60
C GLU A 324 6.98 -17.53 9.65
N ASN A 325 6.07 -17.63 10.61
CA ASN A 325 5.13 -18.75 10.66
C ASN A 325 4.16 -18.74 9.48
N ALA A 326 3.69 -17.58 9.05
CA ALA A 326 2.77 -17.46 7.91
C ALA A 326 3.47 -17.77 6.58
N VAL A 327 4.68 -17.27 6.36
CA VAL A 327 5.37 -17.43 5.07
C VAL A 327 6.35 -18.61 5.04
N GLY A 328 6.66 -19.23 6.21
CA GLY A 328 7.55 -20.38 6.31
C GLY A 328 9.05 -20.05 6.15
N ALA A 329 9.44 -18.78 6.22
CA ALA A 329 10.82 -18.32 6.05
C ALA A 329 11.00 -16.93 6.68
N PRO A 330 12.23 -16.49 7.00
CA PRO A 330 12.53 -15.10 7.32
C PRO A 330 12.11 -14.14 6.19
N PHE A 331 12.01 -12.85 6.54
CA PHE A 331 11.77 -11.80 5.56
C PHE A 331 12.89 -11.76 4.50
N ASP A 332 12.48 -11.76 3.22
CA ASP A 332 13.37 -11.65 2.07
C ASP A 332 12.81 -10.58 1.11
N PRO A 333 13.47 -9.42 0.97
CA PRO A 333 13.03 -8.32 0.12
C PRO A 333 13.00 -8.65 -1.38
N HIS A 334 13.67 -9.72 -1.83
CA HIS A 334 13.66 -10.11 -3.24
C HIS A 334 12.25 -10.46 -3.74
N TYR A 335 11.37 -11.01 -2.89
CA TYR A 335 9.97 -11.25 -3.27
C TYR A 335 9.26 -9.97 -3.75
N TYR A 336 9.53 -8.84 -3.10
CA TYR A 336 8.94 -7.56 -3.49
C TYR A 336 9.53 -7.01 -4.78
N ILE A 337 10.86 -7.06 -4.92
CA ILE A 337 11.56 -6.64 -6.12
C ILE A 337 11.11 -7.45 -7.34
N ASP A 338 11.06 -8.77 -7.21
CA ASP A 338 10.68 -9.69 -8.28
C ASP A 338 9.19 -9.52 -8.66
N TYR A 339 8.33 -9.32 -7.68
CA TYR A 339 6.92 -9.00 -7.91
C TYR A 339 6.75 -7.74 -8.75
N LEU A 340 7.37 -6.63 -8.34
CA LEU A 340 7.30 -5.35 -9.07
C LEU A 340 7.91 -5.47 -10.48
N LYS A 341 9.09 -6.04 -10.58
CA LYS A 341 9.74 -6.24 -11.90
C LYS A 341 8.90 -7.12 -12.82
N SER A 342 8.38 -8.23 -12.33
CA SER A 342 7.54 -9.13 -13.12
C SER A 342 6.25 -8.46 -13.59
N LYS A 343 5.56 -7.73 -12.69
CA LYS A 343 4.32 -7.02 -12.99
C LYS A 343 4.53 -5.94 -14.06
N TYR A 344 5.46 -5.03 -13.81
CA TYR A 344 5.69 -3.88 -14.70
C TYR A 344 6.39 -4.25 -16.01
N SER A 345 7.20 -5.30 -16.02
CA SER A 345 7.76 -5.83 -17.29
C SER A 345 6.66 -6.35 -18.21
N ARG A 346 5.68 -7.09 -17.66
CA ARG A 346 4.51 -7.55 -18.45
C ARG A 346 3.65 -6.39 -18.94
N LEU A 347 3.37 -5.40 -18.09
CA LEU A 347 2.54 -4.25 -18.43
C LEU A 347 3.17 -3.37 -19.53
N CYS A 348 4.48 -3.18 -19.49
CA CYS A 348 5.21 -2.29 -20.39
C CYS A 348 5.92 -3.01 -21.54
N GLY A 349 5.90 -4.36 -21.59
CA GLY A 349 6.60 -5.14 -22.59
C GLY A 349 8.13 -5.03 -22.49
N ILE A 350 8.67 -4.88 -21.27
CA ILE A 350 10.11 -4.78 -21.00
C ILE A 350 10.68 -6.17 -20.71
N THR A 351 11.81 -6.50 -21.31
CA THR A 351 12.58 -7.69 -20.93
C THR A 351 13.44 -7.36 -19.71
N ILE A 352 13.36 -8.20 -18.67
CA ILE A 352 14.15 -8.08 -17.42
C ILE A 352 15.58 -8.54 -17.66
#